data_d060e5857f69f02739ac75c07b9a5805
#
_entry.id   d060e5857f69f02739ac75c07b9a5805
#
_cell.length_a   1.000
_cell.length_b   1.000
_cell.length_c   1.000
_cell.angle_alpha   90.00
_cell.angle_beta   90.00
_cell.angle_gamma   90.00
#
_symmetry.space_group_name_H-M   'P 1'
#
loop_
_entity.id
_entity.type
_entity.pdbx_description
1 polymer ?
#
loop_
_entity_poly.entity_id
_entity_poly.type
_entity_poly.pdbx_seq_one_letter_code
_entity_poly.pdbx_strand_id
1 'polypeptide(L)'
;VGERLLEIAKIDLRQLDYVDLYSCFPSAVQIAAREYGLSEDRDLTVTGGLTFGGGPLNNYVMHSIARTVELLRQSGSYALVTANGGNLYKHVHGLYASEPPSHDFVVDSVQARINSQPPRVCVASHSGRAAIESYTVMYGAAGPTVAHMSCLNDDGERTWVNTQDGDLMQDMTEKEFCGREVQLAASELVNLM
;
A
#
# COMPACT_ATOMS: atom_id res chain seq x y z
N VAL A 1 7.71 -8.51 3.56
CA VAL A 1 6.99 -9.46 4.45
C VAL A 1 6.57 -10.69 3.64
N GLY A 2 5.85 -10.51 2.52
CA GLY A 2 5.34 -11.61 1.71
C GLY A 2 6.40 -12.57 1.17
N GLU A 3 7.46 -12.05 0.55
CA GLU A 3 8.60 -12.88 0.10
C GLU A 3 9.10 -13.78 1.23
N ARG A 4 9.33 -13.19 2.40
CA ARG A 4 9.85 -13.93 3.55
C ARG A 4 8.90 -15.02 4.04
N LEU A 5 7.60 -14.77 3.97
CA LEU A 5 6.58 -15.76 4.30
C LEU A 5 6.63 -16.97 3.36
N LEU A 6 6.71 -16.74 2.05
CA LEU A 6 6.79 -17.80 1.03
C LEU A 6 8.11 -18.58 1.12
N GLU A 7 9.23 -17.90 1.41
CA GLU A 7 10.53 -18.55 1.67
C GLU A 7 10.46 -19.53 2.86
N ILE A 8 9.88 -19.08 4.00
CA ILE A 8 9.72 -19.90 5.19
C ILE A 8 8.85 -21.13 4.89
N ALA A 9 7.75 -20.91 4.21
CA ALA A 9 6.81 -21.97 3.84
C ALA A 9 7.33 -22.89 2.72
N LYS A 10 8.36 -22.46 1.99
CA LYS A 10 8.90 -23.15 0.81
C LYS A 10 7.86 -23.45 -0.25
N ILE A 11 6.97 -22.50 -0.49
CA ILE A 11 5.93 -22.58 -1.50
C ILE A 11 6.09 -21.46 -2.53
N ASP A 12 5.55 -21.72 -3.73
CA ASP A 12 5.43 -20.71 -4.79
C ASP A 12 4.06 -20.01 -4.67
N LEU A 13 4.01 -18.76 -5.08
CA LEU A 13 2.78 -17.96 -5.10
C LEU A 13 1.64 -18.66 -5.87
N ARG A 14 1.98 -19.42 -6.93
CA ARG A 14 1.02 -20.16 -7.75
C ARG A 14 0.34 -21.33 -7.02
N GLN A 15 0.85 -21.72 -5.86
CA GLN A 15 0.26 -22.75 -5.01
C GLN A 15 -0.80 -22.20 -4.05
N LEU A 16 -1.00 -20.86 -4.04
CA LEU A 16 -2.05 -20.23 -3.25
C LEU A 16 -3.41 -20.39 -3.94
N ASP A 17 -4.28 -21.19 -3.36
CA ASP A 17 -5.65 -21.37 -3.82
C ASP A 17 -6.50 -20.16 -3.44
N TYR A 18 -6.31 -19.64 -2.24
CA TYR A 18 -7.06 -18.51 -1.70
C TYR A 18 -6.14 -17.38 -1.25
N VAL A 19 -6.64 -16.17 -1.43
CA VAL A 19 -5.94 -14.94 -1.01
C VAL A 19 -6.97 -14.00 -0.39
N ASP A 20 -6.63 -13.40 0.73
CA ASP A 20 -7.38 -12.26 1.28
C ASP A 20 -6.41 -11.10 1.53
N LEU A 21 -6.40 -10.14 0.62
CA LEU A 21 -5.62 -8.93 0.75
C LEU A 21 -6.42 -7.91 1.56
N TYR A 22 -5.78 -7.35 2.59
CA TYR A 22 -6.42 -6.36 3.45
C TYR A 22 -6.84 -5.12 2.67
N SER A 23 -8.11 -4.79 2.71
CA SER A 23 -8.77 -3.86 1.80
C SER A 23 -9.29 -2.59 2.48
N CYS A 24 -8.50 -2.00 3.39
CA CYS A 24 -8.87 -0.71 4.03
C CYS A 24 -9.04 0.42 3.01
N PHE A 25 -8.30 0.37 1.91
CA PHE A 25 -8.44 1.22 0.73
C PHE A 25 -8.23 0.38 -0.54
N PRO A 26 -8.86 0.70 -1.67
CA PRO A 26 -8.60 0.04 -2.95
C PRO A 26 -7.11 0.01 -3.31
N SER A 27 -6.40 1.10 -3.09
CA SER A 27 -4.95 1.20 -3.31
C SER A 27 -4.13 0.20 -2.49
N ALA A 28 -4.57 -0.16 -1.27
CA ALA A 28 -3.88 -1.16 -0.45
C ALA A 28 -3.93 -2.54 -1.11
N VAL A 29 -5.06 -2.90 -1.72
CA VAL A 29 -5.21 -4.16 -2.48
C VAL A 29 -4.35 -4.14 -3.73
N GLN A 30 -4.39 -3.05 -4.51
CA GLN A 30 -3.61 -2.90 -5.75
C GLN A 30 -2.11 -2.96 -5.48
N ILE A 31 -1.62 -2.25 -4.44
CA ILE A 31 -0.22 -2.30 -4.03
C ILE A 31 0.17 -3.74 -3.63
N ALA A 32 -0.63 -4.39 -2.79
CA ALA A 32 -0.35 -5.76 -2.36
C ALA A 32 -0.38 -6.75 -3.52
N ALA A 33 -1.36 -6.66 -4.43
CA ALA A 33 -1.44 -7.49 -5.62
C ALA A 33 -0.21 -7.32 -6.50
N ARG A 34 0.20 -6.07 -6.77
CA ARG A 34 1.38 -5.74 -7.56
C ARG A 34 2.67 -6.27 -6.93
N GLU A 35 2.87 -6.07 -5.62
CA GLU A 35 4.07 -6.52 -4.91
C GLU A 35 4.18 -8.05 -4.86
N TYR A 36 3.05 -8.76 -4.82
CA TYR A 36 3.02 -10.22 -4.93
C TYR A 36 3.08 -10.73 -6.38
N GLY A 37 2.84 -9.88 -7.39
CA GLY A 37 2.67 -10.31 -8.78
C GLY A 37 1.36 -11.07 -9.02
N LEU A 38 0.32 -10.77 -8.23
CA LEU A 38 -1.02 -11.32 -8.42
C LEU A 38 -1.79 -10.51 -9.46
N SER A 39 -2.53 -11.21 -10.34
CA SER A 39 -3.47 -10.55 -11.25
C SER A 39 -4.63 -9.92 -10.48
N GLU A 40 -5.03 -8.73 -10.87
CA GLU A 40 -6.24 -8.08 -10.34
C GLU A 40 -7.54 -8.73 -10.88
N ASP A 41 -7.44 -9.58 -11.92
CA ASP A 41 -8.59 -10.33 -12.47
C ASP A 41 -8.96 -11.56 -11.64
N ARG A 42 -8.12 -11.96 -10.67
CA ARG A 42 -8.44 -13.04 -9.74
C ARG A 42 -9.16 -12.53 -8.51
N ASP A 43 -9.82 -13.44 -7.78
CA ASP A 43 -10.35 -13.12 -6.46
C ASP A 43 -9.20 -12.79 -5.49
N LEU A 44 -9.16 -11.55 -5.02
CA LEU A 44 -8.15 -11.04 -4.08
C LEU A 44 -8.67 -10.97 -2.64
N THR A 45 -9.87 -11.49 -2.39
CA THR A 45 -10.50 -11.59 -1.08
C THR A 45 -11.39 -12.84 -1.01
N VAL A 46 -11.52 -13.40 0.18
CA VAL A 46 -12.46 -14.49 0.46
C VAL A 46 -13.74 -14.03 1.17
N THR A 47 -13.78 -12.75 1.55
CA THR A 47 -14.88 -12.14 2.32
C THR A 47 -15.65 -11.08 1.53
N GLY A 48 -15.13 -10.67 0.38
CA GLY A 48 -15.57 -9.47 -0.36
C GLY A 48 -14.88 -8.18 0.11
N GLY A 49 -13.90 -8.28 1.02
CA GLY A 49 -13.16 -7.15 1.57
C GLY A 49 -13.93 -6.36 2.63
N LEU A 50 -13.34 -5.26 3.12
CA LEU A 50 -13.95 -4.41 4.14
C LEU A 50 -15.26 -3.77 3.67
N THR A 51 -15.46 -3.60 2.37
CA THR A 51 -16.70 -3.07 1.78
C THR A 51 -17.91 -3.96 2.11
N PHE A 52 -17.73 -5.29 2.12
CA PHE A 52 -18.79 -6.27 2.40
C PHE A 52 -18.65 -6.90 3.78
N GLY A 53 -17.44 -7.24 4.21
CA GLY A 53 -17.16 -7.81 5.52
C GLY A 53 -17.28 -6.80 6.67
N GLY A 54 -17.33 -5.51 6.34
CA GLY A 54 -17.36 -4.42 7.30
C GLY A 54 -15.98 -4.14 7.92
N GLY A 55 -15.85 -2.99 8.57
CA GLY A 55 -14.65 -2.56 9.28
C GLY A 55 -14.87 -2.60 10.80
N PRO A 56 -15.00 -3.76 11.46
CA PRO A 56 -15.30 -3.87 12.88
C PRO A 56 -14.05 -3.52 13.71
N LEU A 57 -13.63 -2.27 13.67
CA LEU A 57 -12.39 -1.77 14.26
C LEU A 57 -11.20 -2.60 13.79
N ASN A 58 -10.52 -3.30 14.68
CA ASN A 58 -9.32 -4.10 14.38
C ASN A 58 -9.62 -5.59 14.11
N ASN A 59 -10.87 -5.97 13.87
CA ASN A 59 -11.27 -7.38 13.84
C ASN A 59 -11.54 -7.96 12.45
N TYR A 60 -11.45 -7.18 11.38
CA TYR A 60 -11.72 -7.67 10.02
C TYR A 60 -10.91 -8.92 9.66
N VAL A 61 -9.61 -8.94 10.00
CA VAL A 61 -8.73 -10.06 9.64
C VAL A 61 -9.18 -11.38 10.28
N MET A 62 -9.86 -11.34 11.42
CA MET A 62 -10.47 -12.56 12.02
C MET A 62 -11.58 -13.13 11.13
N HIS A 63 -12.35 -12.29 10.44
CA HIS A 63 -13.34 -12.74 9.46
C HIS A 63 -12.66 -13.42 8.26
N SER A 64 -11.57 -12.82 7.75
CA SER A 64 -10.77 -13.39 6.67
C SER A 64 -10.18 -14.75 7.07
N ILE A 65 -9.61 -14.85 8.26
CA ILE A 65 -9.06 -16.10 8.79
C ILE A 65 -10.17 -17.17 8.94
N ALA A 66 -11.30 -16.82 9.54
CA ALA A 66 -12.42 -17.74 9.74
C ALA A 66 -12.92 -18.29 8.39
N ARG A 67 -13.13 -17.40 7.42
CA ARG A 67 -13.56 -17.80 6.07
C ARG A 67 -12.52 -18.63 5.34
N THR A 68 -11.26 -18.28 5.45
CA THR A 68 -10.13 -19.03 4.90
C THR A 68 -10.10 -20.46 5.44
N VAL A 69 -10.26 -20.64 6.76
CA VAL A 69 -10.29 -21.95 7.40
C VAL A 69 -11.49 -22.80 6.91
N GLU A 70 -12.67 -22.18 6.75
CA GLU A 70 -13.83 -22.87 6.17
C GLU A 70 -13.55 -23.36 4.74
N LEU A 71 -12.93 -22.54 3.91
CA LEU A 71 -12.61 -22.90 2.53
C LEU A 71 -11.56 -24.02 2.46
N LEU A 72 -10.47 -23.92 3.22
CA LEU A 72 -9.41 -24.92 3.26
C LEU A 72 -9.91 -26.28 3.79
N ARG A 73 -10.93 -26.31 4.66
CA ARG A 73 -11.57 -27.55 5.10
C ARG A 73 -12.39 -28.23 4.02
N GLN A 74 -12.81 -27.49 3.00
CA GLN A 74 -13.60 -28.01 1.89
C GLN A 74 -12.72 -28.38 0.68
N SER A 75 -11.75 -27.53 0.35
CA SER A 75 -10.87 -27.69 -0.79
C SER A 75 -9.67 -26.75 -0.69
N GLY A 76 -8.65 -27.01 -1.52
CA GLY A 76 -7.44 -26.19 -1.57
C GLY A 76 -6.36 -26.65 -0.59
N SER A 77 -5.16 -26.14 -0.79
CA SER A 77 -3.97 -26.48 -0.03
C SER A 77 -3.44 -25.33 0.79
N TYR A 78 -3.36 -24.13 0.19
CA TYR A 78 -2.76 -22.96 0.82
C TYR A 78 -3.59 -21.70 0.64
N ALA A 79 -3.58 -20.87 1.66
CA ALA A 79 -4.23 -19.57 1.63
C ALA A 79 -3.37 -18.49 2.31
N LEU A 80 -3.31 -17.32 1.68
CA LEU A 80 -2.65 -16.12 2.19
C LEU A 80 -3.68 -15.16 2.78
N VAL A 81 -3.47 -14.72 4.01
CA VAL A 81 -4.23 -13.63 4.62
C VAL A 81 -3.27 -12.52 5.00
N THR A 82 -3.55 -11.30 4.56
CA THR A 82 -2.73 -10.13 4.89
C THR A 82 -3.45 -9.19 5.85
N ALA A 83 -2.69 -8.47 6.64
CA ALA A 83 -3.15 -7.39 7.50
C ALA A 83 -2.22 -6.20 7.35
N ASN A 84 -2.79 -5.00 7.36
CA ASN A 84 -2.00 -3.79 7.47
C ASN A 84 -2.61 -2.83 8.52
N GLY A 85 -1.82 -1.87 8.97
CA GLY A 85 -2.25 -0.87 9.92
C GLY A 85 -1.46 0.43 9.76
N GLY A 86 -1.91 1.47 10.46
CA GLY A 86 -1.41 2.82 10.25
C GLY A 86 -1.71 3.27 8.82
N ASN A 87 -0.81 4.05 8.24
CA ASN A 87 -0.90 4.46 6.84
C ASN A 87 -0.05 3.53 5.96
N LEU A 88 -0.38 2.23 5.93
CA LEU A 88 0.31 1.18 5.17
C LEU A 88 1.78 0.92 5.59
N TYR A 89 2.17 1.28 6.81
CA TYR A 89 3.54 1.03 7.28
C TYR A 89 3.67 -0.16 8.26
N LYS A 90 2.54 -0.76 8.68
CA LYS A 90 2.51 -1.97 9.52
C LYS A 90 1.92 -3.11 8.72
N HIS A 91 2.66 -4.21 8.60
CA HIS A 91 2.20 -5.37 7.85
C HIS A 91 2.41 -6.66 8.63
N VAL A 92 1.39 -7.52 8.62
CA VAL A 92 1.47 -8.91 9.08
C VAL A 92 0.81 -9.78 8.05
N HIS A 93 1.48 -10.85 7.64
CA HIS A 93 0.95 -11.82 6.69
C HIS A 93 0.95 -13.21 7.32
N GLY A 94 -0.15 -13.94 7.15
CA GLY A 94 -0.33 -15.31 7.62
C GLY A 94 -0.55 -16.26 6.45
N LEU A 95 0.11 -17.39 6.49
CA LEU A 95 -0.13 -18.51 5.58
C LEU A 95 -0.88 -19.61 6.35
N TYR A 96 -1.96 -20.07 5.76
CA TYR A 96 -2.81 -21.15 6.27
C TYR A 96 -2.77 -22.32 5.28
N ALA A 97 -2.82 -23.53 5.79
CA ALA A 97 -2.79 -24.74 4.98
C ALA A 97 -3.83 -25.75 5.46
N SER A 98 -4.28 -26.63 4.55
CA SER A 98 -5.16 -27.75 4.89
C SER A 98 -4.44 -28.89 5.60
N GLU A 99 -3.13 -29.00 5.39
CA GLU A 99 -2.26 -30.00 6.01
C GLU A 99 -1.25 -29.34 6.95
N PRO A 100 -0.81 -30.02 8.01
CA PRO A 100 0.24 -29.51 8.89
C PRO A 100 1.54 -29.25 8.10
N PRO A 101 2.27 -28.18 8.43
CA PRO A 101 3.57 -27.93 7.81
C PRO A 101 4.58 -29.02 8.19
N SER A 102 5.58 -29.23 7.33
CA SER A 102 6.69 -30.17 7.57
C SER A 102 7.74 -29.65 8.58
N HIS A 103 7.52 -28.49 9.15
CA HIS A 103 8.39 -27.80 10.13
C HIS A 103 7.54 -27.20 11.24
N ASP A 104 8.19 -26.82 12.33
CA ASP A 104 7.52 -26.15 13.45
C ASP A 104 6.91 -24.83 13.02
N PHE A 105 5.91 -24.37 13.77
CA PHE A 105 5.32 -23.05 13.58
C PHE A 105 6.38 -21.96 13.70
N VAL A 106 6.41 -21.04 12.73
CA VAL A 106 7.39 -19.96 12.66
C VAL A 106 6.69 -18.61 12.69
N VAL A 107 7.16 -17.72 13.56
CA VAL A 107 6.89 -16.29 13.48
C VAL A 107 8.22 -15.59 13.21
N ASP A 108 8.28 -14.78 12.18
CA ASP A 108 9.48 -14.05 11.79
C ASP A 108 9.18 -12.57 11.57
N SER A 109 10.20 -11.74 11.66
CA SER A 109 10.11 -10.31 11.46
C SER A 109 11.19 -9.82 10.51
N VAL A 110 10.78 -9.11 9.48
CA VAL A 110 11.70 -8.46 8.53
C VAL A 110 12.14 -7.06 8.98
N GLN A 111 11.76 -6.63 10.20
CA GLN A 111 12.00 -5.26 10.66
C GLN A 111 13.48 -4.88 10.67
N ALA A 112 14.36 -5.80 11.08
CA ALA A 112 15.80 -5.55 11.06
C ALA A 112 16.33 -5.28 9.64
N ARG A 113 15.85 -6.04 8.65
CA ARG A 113 16.19 -5.85 7.23
C ARG A 113 15.68 -4.49 6.72
N ILE A 114 14.48 -4.09 7.11
CA ILE A 114 13.94 -2.77 6.75
C ILE A 114 14.77 -1.65 7.39
N ASN A 115 15.08 -1.76 8.68
CA ASN A 115 15.87 -0.76 9.41
C ASN A 115 17.30 -0.61 8.89
N SER A 116 17.84 -1.60 8.20
CA SER A 116 19.18 -1.52 7.59
C SER A 116 19.20 -0.75 6.26
N GLN A 117 18.03 -0.46 5.68
CA GLN A 117 17.94 0.35 4.47
C GLN A 117 18.01 1.84 4.82
N PRO A 118 18.75 2.65 4.04
CA PRO A 118 18.78 4.08 4.28
C PRO A 118 17.38 4.68 4.12
N PRO A 119 16.89 5.47 5.08
CA PRO A 119 15.63 6.18 4.90
C PRO A 119 15.79 7.25 3.83
N ARG A 120 14.70 7.57 3.15
CA ARG A 120 14.68 8.73 2.27
C ARG A 120 14.84 10.00 3.11
N VAL A 121 15.79 10.83 2.73
CA VAL A 121 16.03 12.13 3.38
C VAL A 121 14.83 13.05 3.07
N CYS A 122 14.31 13.72 4.09
CA CYS A 122 13.31 14.76 3.95
C CYS A 122 13.93 16.09 4.34
N VAL A 123 13.80 17.09 3.48
CA VAL A 123 14.27 18.45 3.72
C VAL A 123 13.08 19.38 3.96
N ALA A 124 13.24 20.26 4.93
CA ALA A 124 12.15 21.18 5.31
C ALA A 124 11.89 22.25 4.22
N SER A 125 12.91 22.54 3.43
CA SER A 125 12.82 23.56 2.36
C SER A 125 13.76 23.20 1.22
N HIS A 126 13.31 23.43 -0.01
CA HIS A 126 14.08 23.28 -1.23
C HIS A 126 13.80 24.45 -2.18
N SER A 127 14.83 24.90 -2.89
CA SER A 127 14.71 25.86 -3.98
C SER A 127 15.43 25.30 -5.20
N GLY A 128 14.76 25.31 -6.34
CA GLY A 128 15.26 24.72 -7.56
C GLY A 128 14.25 23.78 -8.21
N ARG A 129 14.73 22.96 -9.12
CA ARG A 129 13.96 21.95 -9.82
C ARG A 129 13.65 20.76 -8.90
N ALA A 130 12.45 20.23 -9.04
CA ALA A 130 12.03 19.00 -8.38
C ALA A 130 10.98 18.28 -9.26
N ALA A 131 10.75 17.00 -9.01
CA ALA A 131 9.69 16.23 -9.65
C ALA A 131 8.61 15.84 -8.66
N ILE A 132 7.35 15.91 -9.04
CA ILE A 132 6.23 15.46 -8.22
C ILE A 132 6.31 13.94 -8.09
N GLU A 133 6.51 13.43 -6.88
CA GLU A 133 6.53 12.00 -6.56
C GLU A 133 5.12 11.45 -6.34
N SER A 134 4.31 12.22 -5.62
CA SER A 134 2.90 11.93 -5.35
C SER A 134 2.16 13.20 -4.98
N TYR A 135 0.84 13.18 -5.08
CA TYR A 135 0.01 14.32 -4.70
C TYR A 135 -1.38 13.87 -4.27
N THR A 136 -2.09 14.78 -3.63
CA THR A 136 -3.52 14.64 -3.33
C THR A 136 -4.19 16.01 -3.32
N VAL A 137 -5.44 16.05 -3.74
CA VAL A 137 -6.30 17.25 -3.65
C VAL A 137 -7.31 17.04 -2.55
N MET A 138 -7.29 17.89 -1.55
CA MET A 138 -8.23 17.85 -0.44
C MET A 138 -9.51 18.63 -0.80
N TYR A 139 -10.65 18.07 -0.41
CA TYR A 139 -11.96 18.64 -0.68
C TYR A 139 -12.64 19.09 0.61
N GLY A 140 -13.23 20.28 0.56
CA GLY A 140 -14.20 20.77 1.53
C GLY A 140 -15.63 20.66 0.99
N ALA A 141 -16.59 21.22 1.73
CA ALA A 141 -17.99 21.21 1.31
C ALA A 141 -18.26 21.97 0.00
N ALA A 142 -17.42 22.96 -0.32
CA ALA A 142 -17.56 23.80 -1.51
C ALA A 142 -16.65 23.39 -2.70
N GLY A 143 -15.86 22.32 -2.57
CA GLY A 143 -14.94 21.85 -3.60
C GLY A 143 -13.49 21.72 -3.10
N PRO A 144 -12.50 21.71 -4.02
CA PRO A 144 -11.09 21.63 -3.69
C PRO A 144 -10.64 22.77 -2.75
N THR A 145 -9.80 22.47 -1.77
CA THR A 145 -9.33 23.45 -0.78
C THR A 145 -7.81 23.64 -0.78
N VAL A 146 -7.08 22.57 -0.96
CA VAL A 146 -5.61 22.56 -1.01
C VAL A 146 -5.14 21.29 -1.70
N ALA A 147 -4.10 21.40 -2.52
CA ALA A 147 -3.36 20.24 -2.98
C ALA A 147 -2.03 20.14 -2.20
N HIS A 148 -1.71 18.91 -1.78
CA HIS A 148 -0.43 18.55 -1.17
C HIS A 148 0.38 17.74 -2.17
N MET A 149 1.63 18.11 -2.37
CA MET A 149 2.56 17.42 -3.26
C MET A 149 3.79 16.99 -2.49
N SER A 150 4.19 15.75 -2.68
CA SER A 150 5.51 15.25 -2.31
C SER A 150 6.41 15.40 -3.53
N CYS A 151 7.50 16.14 -3.42
CA CYS A 151 8.42 16.40 -4.51
C CYS A 151 9.82 15.88 -4.19
N LEU A 152 10.51 15.36 -5.20
CA LEU A 152 11.90 14.92 -5.13
C LEU A 152 12.79 15.90 -5.87
N ASN A 153 13.85 16.36 -5.21
CA ASN A 153 14.91 17.13 -5.86
C ASN A 153 15.88 16.21 -6.63
N ASP A 154 16.86 16.79 -7.31
CA ASP A 154 17.83 16.04 -8.11
C ASP A 154 18.74 15.12 -7.26
N ASP A 155 18.88 15.37 -5.97
CA ASP A 155 19.60 14.52 -5.00
C ASP A 155 18.71 13.37 -4.44
N GLY A 156 17.44 13.30 -4.86
CA GLY A 156 16.47 12.32 -4.40
C GLY A 156 15.93 12.60 -2.99
N GLU A 157 16.15 13.79 -2.45
CA GLU A 157 15.59 14.22 -1.19
C GLU A 157 14.15 14.70 -1.37
N ARG A 158 13.31 14.44 -0.37
CA ARG A 158 11.89 14.78 -0.41
C ARG A 158 11.60 16.11 0.26
N THR A 159 10.80 16.94 -0.38
CA THR A 159 10.17 18.13 0.22
C THR A 159 8.67 18.11 0.01
N TRP A 160 7.95 18.84 0.84
CA TRP A 160 6.50 18.99 0.74
C TRP A 160 6.15 20.37 0.23
N VAL A 161 5.21 20.39 -0.70
CA VAL A 161 4.71 21.60 -1.36
C VAL A 161 3.19 21.62 -1.29
N ASN A 162 2.62 22.77 -1.02
CA ASN A 162 1.17 22.95 -1.02
C ASN A 162 0.79 24.01 -2.04
N THR A 163 -0.40 23.89 -2.62
CA THR A 163 -1.01 24.92 -3.45
C THR A 163 -2.49 25.05 -3.17
N GLN A 164 -3.01 26.28 -3.30
CA GLN A 164 -4.43 26.60 -3.26
C GLN A 164 -4.91 27.20 -4.59
N ASP A 165 -4.11 27.09 -5.64
CA ASP A 165 -4.49 27.47 -6.98
C ASP A 165 -5.64 26.60 -7.49
N GLY A 166 -6.80 27.18 -7.71
CA GLY A 166 -8.03 26.49 -8.05
C GLY A 166 -7.95 25.78 -9.41
N ASP A 167 -7.35 26.44 -10.41
CA ASP A 167 -7.23 25.89 -11.75
C ASP A 167 -6.24 24.71 -11.76
N LEU A 168 -5.13 24.86 -11.04
CA LEU A 168 -4.16 23.77 -10.88
C LEU A 168 -4.76 22.58 -10.13
N MET A 169 -5.47 22.83 -9.03
CA MET A 169 -6.14 21.77 -8.28
C MET A 169 -7.18 21.02 -9.13
N GLN A 170 -7.94 21.74 -9.97
CA GLN A 170 -8.87 21.13 -10.90
C GLN A 170 -8.13 20.24 -11.91
N ASP A 171 -7.07 20.75 -12.53
CA ASP A 171 -6.24 19.98 -13.46
C ASP A 171 -5.66 18.71 -12.80
N MET A 172 -5.24 18.77 -11.53
CA MET A 172 -4.70 17.64 -10.77
C MET A 172 -5.76 16.55 -10.51
N THR A 173 -7.05 16.85 -10.59
CA THR A 173 -8.11 15.84 -10.49
C THR A 173 -8.43 15.16 -11.81
N GLU A 174 -8.04 15.76 -12.92
CA GLU A 174 -8.36 15.29 -14.29
C GLU A 174 -7.16 14.67 -15.00
N LYS A 175 -5.95 15.02 -14.60
CA LYS A 175 -4.70 14.65 -15.27
C LYS A 175 -3.71 14.07 -14.27
N GLU A 176 -2.81 13.20 -14.75
CA GLU A 176 -1.71 12.67 -13.94
C GLU A 176 -0.60 13.73 -13.79
N PHE A 177 -0.18 13.93 -12.56
CA PHE A 177 0.88 14.87 -12.20
C PHE A 177 2.14 14.22 -11.65
N CYS A 178 2.13 12.94 -11.28
CA CYS A 178 3.34 12.25 -10.87
C CYS A 178 4.38 12.25 -12.02
N GLY A 179 5.60 12.58 -11.66
CA GLY A 179 6.72 12.69 -12.62
C GLY A 179 6.84 14.03 -13.32
N ARG A 180 5.88 14.96 -13.16
CA ARG A 180 6.03 16.31 -13.71
C ARG A 180 7.06 17.11 -12.94
N GLU A 181 7.83 17.91 -13.70
CA GLU A 181 8.82 18.80 -13.12
C GLU A 181 8.16 20.10 -12.63
N VAL A 182 8.68 20.58 -11.52
CA VAL A 182 8.24 21.84 -10.88
C VAL A 182 9.46 22.68 -10.51
N GLN A 183 9.28 24.00 -10.53
CA GLN A 183 10.25 24.94 -9.99
C GLN A 183 9.77 25.41 -8.62
N LEU A 184 10.61 25.27 -7.62
CA LEU A 184 10.31 25.64 -6.23
C LEU A 184 11.17 26.82 -5.77
N ALA A 185 10.62 27.63 -4.88
CA ALA A 185 11.34 28.62 -4.08
C ALA A 185 10.97 28.46 -2.62
N ALA A 186 11.92 28.04 -1.78
CA ALA A 186 11.70 27.71 -0.36
C ALA A 186 10.52 26.73 -0.13
N SER A 187 10.38 25.72 -0.99
CA SER A 187 9.26 24.77 -1.06
C SER A 187 7.89 25.38 -1.36
N GLU A 188 7.87 26.59 -1.90
CA GLU A 188 6.68 27.16 -2.54
C GLU A 188 6.72 26.87 -4.05
N LEU A 189 5.59 26.51 -4.62
CA LEU A 189 5.46 26.25 -6.06
C LEU A 189 5.53 27.59 -6.81
N VAL A 190 6.54 27.74 -7.68
CA VAL A 190 6.69 28.93 -8.55
C VAL A 190 6.10 28.65 -9.92
N ASN A 191 6.37 27.48 -10.48
CA ASN A 191 5.92 27.09 -11.81
C ASN A 191 5.89 25.57 -11.99
N LEU A 192 4.99 25.11 -12.86
CA LEU A 192 5.04 23.78 -13.49
C LEU A 192 5.83 23.90 -14.79
N MET A 193 6.74 22.96 -15.01
CA MET A 193 7.59 22.95 -16.21
C MET A 193 7.09 21.96 -17.26
#